data_6319e6800c9f4c2f7a3e7849c0f04373
#
_entry.id   6319e6800c9f4c2f7a3e7849c0f04373
#
_cell.length_a   1.000
_cell.length_b   1.000
_cell.length_c   1.000
_cell.angle_alpha   90.00
_cell.angle_beta   90.00
_cell.angle_gamma   90.00
#
_symmetry.space_group_name_H-M   'P 1'
#
loop_
_entity.id
_entity.type
_entity.pdbx_description
1 polymer ?
#
loop_
_entity_poly.entity_id
_entity_poly.type
_entity_poly.pdbx_seq_one_letter_code
_entity_poly.pdbx_strand_id
1 'polypeptide(L)'
;RHLLPVFISWLAGGADPDMGLLNFRILSEDIGDSHWYLALLRDSGVAAHRLTTMLPNSRWIAEALAKRPEAVAWLDDDGELAPREPHRLAREVTALIGRHDDATEAAARVRAVRTRELTRCAMSDLLGGVDPRGHAIADATDAAILGALAIAQREETQRWGEERAAVVFVAMGRYGGRECSYASDADVIALHEAVGGATEAEAAASATAIVNRVKNLL
;
A
#
# COMPACT_ATOMS: atom_id res chain seq x y z
N ARG A 1 -5.83 15.68 -30.47
CA ARG A 1 -4.81 16.68 -30.88
C ARG A 1 -4.91 18.00 -30.10
N HIS A 2 -6.09 18.40 -29.59
CA HIS A 2 -6.26 19.67 -28.87
C HIS A 2 -5.83 19.65 -27.39
N LEU A 3 -5.66 18.47 -26.76
CA LEU A 3 -5.26 18.35 -25.36
C LEU A 3 -3.75 18.52 -25.15
N LEU A 4 -2.93 18.16 -26.13
CA LEU A 4 -1.48 18.14 -25.98
C LEU A 4 -0.86 19.50 -25.60
N PRO A 5 -1.26 20.63 -26.24
CA PRO A 5 -0.75 21.94 -25.82
C PRO A 5 -1.10 22.31 -24.37
N VAL A 6 -2.30 21.92 -23.93
CA VAL A 6 -2.76 22.16 -22.55
C VAL A 6 -1.94 21.32 -21.57
N PHE A 7 -1.70 20.06 -21.87
CA PHE A 7 -0.87 19.17 -21.04
C PHE A 7 0.57 19.67 -20.93
N ILE A 8 1.17 20.10 -22.03
CA ILE A 8 2.51 20.69 -22.04
C ILE A 8 2.55 21.95 -21.14
N SER A 9 1.53 22.80 -21.24
CA SER A 9 1.44 23.99 -20.39
C SER A 9 1.35 23.65 -18.90
N TRP A 10 0.56 22.63 -18.54
CA TRP A 10 0.44 22.20 -17.15
C TRP A 10 1.71 21.53 -16.62
N LEU A 11 2.33 20.67 -17.41
CA LEU A 11 3.61 20.04 -17.06
C LEU A 11 4.73 21.08 -16.88
N ALA A 12 4.74 22.13 -17.71
CA ALA A 12 5.71 23.21 -17.64
C ALA A 12 5.61 24.05 -16.36
N GLY A 13 4.46 24.02 -15.68
CA GLY A 13 4.24 24.68 -14.39
C GLY A 13 4.73 23.90 -13.17
N GLY A 14 5.20 22.66 -13.33
CA GLY A 14 5.68 21.80 -12.22
C GLY A 14 7.14 22.10 -11.80
N ALA A 15 7.60 21.43 -10.75
CA ALA A 15 8.95 21.60 -10.22
C ALA A 15 10.04 21.11 -11.17
N ASP A 16 9.78 20.06 -11.93
CA ASP A 16 10.67 19.51 -12.96
C ASP A 16 9.86 19.16 -14.22
N PRO A 17 9.71 20.13 -15.15
CA PRO A 17 8.95 19.96 -16.39
C PRO A 17 9.46 18.83 -17.29
N ASP A 18 10.79 18.67 -17.40
CA ASP A 18 11.40 17.65 -18.25
C ASP A 18 11.13 16.25 -17.69
N MET A 19 11.24 16.07 -16.37
CA MET A 19 10.84 14.84 -15.69
C MET A 19 9.34 14.59 -15.87
N GLY A 20 8.50 15.61 -15.76
CA GLY A 20 7.07 15.51 -15.95
C GLY A 20 6.69 15.00 -17.35
N LEU A 21 7.32 15.55 -18.36
CA LEU A 21 7.11 15.13 -19.76
C LEU A 21 7.61 13.71 -20.02
N LEU A 22 8.79 13.36 -19.49
CA LEU A 22 9.35 12.02 -19.58
C LEU A 22 8.42 10.99 -18.91
N ASN A 23 7.96 11.26 -17.69
CA ASN A 23 7.06 10.38 -16.94
C ASN A 23 5.70 10.23 -17.63
N PHE A 24 5.17 11.31 -18.20
CA PHE A 24 3.95 11.27 -18.99
C PHE A 24 4.12 10.39 -20.25
N ARG A 25 5.27 10.49 -20.91
CA ARG A 25 5.59 9.64 -22.07
C ARG A 25 5.67 8.17 -21.66
N ILE A 26 6.43 7.83 -20.61
CA ILE A 26 6.58 6.45 -20.12
C ILE A 26 5.21 5.85 -19.81
N LEU A 27 4.39 6.56 -19.02
CA LEU A 27 3.05 6.09 -18.66
C LEU A 27 2.18 5.89 -19.91
N SER A 28 2.25 6.81 -20.89
CA SER A 28 1.47 6.72 -22.13
C SER A 28 1.99 5.63 -23.08
N GLU A 29 3.26 5.26 -23.03
CA GLU A 29 3.79 4.11 -23.78
C GLU A 29 3.21 2.79 -23.25
N ASP A 30 3.00 2.68 -21.93
CA ASP A 30 2.46 1.47 -21.30
C ASP A 30 0.93 1.32 -21.47
N ILE A 31 0.18 2.41 -21.36
CA ILE A 31 -1.29 2.37 -21.36
C ILE A 31 -1.97 3.27 -22.40
N GLY A 32 -1.18 3.95 -23.24
CA GLY A 32 -1.69 4.95 -24.19
C GLY A 32 -2.67 4.41 -25.23
N ASP A 33 -2.63 3.11 -25.52
CA ASP A 33 -3.58 2.43 -26.41
C ASP A 33 -4.85 1.98 -25.67
N SER A 34 -4.89 2.13 -24.35
CA SER A 34 -6.05 1.74 -23.54
C SER A 34 -7.19 2.73 -23.75
N HIS A 35 -8.33 2.24 -24.23
CA HIS A 35 -9.50 3.07 -24.49
C HIS A 35 -9.98 3.87 -23.27
N TRP A 36 -9.95 3.25 -22.09
CA TRP A 36 -10.35 3.88 -20.83
C TRP A 36 -9.44 5.06 -20.44
N TYR A 37 -8.12 4.92 -20.64
CA TYR A 37 -7.15 5.97 -20.32
C TYR A 37 -7.32 7.20 -21.24
N LEU A 38 -7.47 6.95 -22.54
CA LEU A 38 -7.71 8.03 -23.49
C LEU A 38 -9.06 8.72 -23.24
N ALA A 39 -10.09 7.96 -22.89
CA ALA A 39 -11.39 8.50 -22.53
C ALA A 39 -11.29 9.34 -21.25
N LEU A 40 -10.63 8.84 -20.21
CA LEU A 40 -10.42 9.57 -18.95
C LEU A 40 -9.74 10.92 -19.18
N LEU A 41 -8.61 10.94 -19.90
CA LEU A 41 -7.88 12.19 -20.16
C LEU A 41 -8.63 13.17 -21.07
N ARG A 42 -9.50 12.66 -21.95
CA ARG A 42 -10.32 13.49 -22.83
C ARG A 42 -11.53 14.07 -22.10
N ASP A 43 -12.19 13.25 -21.27
CA ASP A 43 -13.51 13.54 -20.75
C ASP A 43 -13.43 14.16 -19.34
N SER A 44 -12.34 13.90 -18.58
CA SER A 44 -12.10 14.49 -17.27
C SER A 44 -10.92 15.47 -17.29
N GLY A 45 -11.24 16.76 -17.32
CA GLY A 45 -10.23 17.80 -17.13
C GLY A 45 -9.60 17.77 -15.74
N VAL A 46 -10.32 17.29 -14.73
CA VAL A 46 -9.83 17.12 -13.35
C VAL A 46 -8.76 16.05 -13.31
N ALA A 47 -9.01 14.84 -13.82
CA ALA A 47 -8.05 13.77 -13.86
C ALA A 47 -6.80 14.14 -14.66
N ALA A 48 -6.97 14.78 -15.82
CA ALA A 48 -5.88 15.24 -16.66
C ALA A 48 -5.01 16.30 -15.96
N HIS A 49 -5.61 17.27 -15.29
CA HIS A 49 -4.89 18.28 -14.52
C HIS A 49 -4.14 17.67 -13.32
N ARG A 50 -4.78 16.79 -12.56
CA ARG A 50 -4.16 16.09 -11.43
C ARG A 50 -2.97 15.26 -11.88
N LEU A 51 -3.10 14.49 -12.96
CA LEU A 51 -2.00 13.71 -13.52
C LEU A 51 -0.81 14.61 -13.90
N THR A 52 -1.06 15.66 -14.66
CA THR A 52 -0.01 16.60 -15.10
C THR A 52 0.58 17.42 -13.96
N THR A 53 -0.12 17.55 -12.83
CA THR A 53 0.43 18.13 -11.59
C THR A 53 1.36 17.13 -10.88
N MET A 54 1.02 15.86 -10.85
CA MET A 54 1.80 14.85 -10.11
C MET A 54 3.13 14.50 -10.77
N LEU A 55 3.12 14.30 -12.08
CA LEU A 55 4.27 13.77 -12.80
C LEU A 55 5.54 14.62 -12.72
N PRO A 56 5.48 15.98 -12.77
CA PRO A 56 6.66 16.82 -12.61
C PRO A 56 7.02 17.11 -11.15
N ASN A 57 6.16 16.78 -10.19
CA ASN A 57 6.35 17.14 -8.78
C ASN A 57 6.73 15.95 -7.89
N SER A 58 6.56 14.70 -8.36
CA SER A 58 6.90 13.51 -7.57
C SER A 58 7.35 12.35 -8.44
N ARG A 59 8.66 12.10 -8.42
CA ARG A 59 9.25 10.93 -9.06
C ARG A 59 8.69 9.63 -8.49
N TRP A 60 8.51 9.58 -7.17
CA TRP A 60 7.97 8.39 -6.50
C TRP A 60 6.54 8.04 -6.99
N ILE A 61 5.67 9.05 -7.11
CA ILE A 61 4.31 8.84 -7.65
C ILE A 61 4.38 8.39 -9.10
N ALA A 62 5.24 9.01 -9.93
CA ALA A 62 5.39 8.62 -11.32
C ALA A 62 5.83 7.15 -11.45
N GLU A 63 6.81 6.71 -10.66
CA GLU A 63 7.24 5.31 -10.61
C GLU A 63 6.15 4.36 -10.09
N ALA A 64 5.34 4.80 -9.13
CA ALA A 64 4.21 4.03 -8.61
C ALA A 64 3.12 3.86 -9.68
N LEU A 65 2.80 4.92 -10.43
CA LEU A 65 1.84 4.88 -11.54
C LEU A 65 2.35 4.03 -12.70
N ALA A 66 3.63 4.06 -13.03
CA ALA A 66 4.22 3.17 -14.04
C ALA A 66 4.06 1.69 -13.67
N LYS A 67 4.20 1.36 -12.37
CA LYS A 67 4.00 -0.02 -11.88
C LYS A 67 2.52 -0.41 -11.72
N ARG A 68 1.63 0.56 -11.61
CA ARG A 68 0.20 0.39 -11.37
C ARG A 68 -0.61 1.42 -12.15
N PRO A 69 -0.64 1.31 -13.48
CA PRO A 69 -1.27 2.31 -14.34
C PRO A 69 -2.76 2.51 -14.07
N GLU A 70 -3.44 1.47 -13.59
CA GLU A 70 -4.86 1.54 -13.21
C GLU A 70 -5.16 2.57 -12.13
N ALA A 71 -4.18 2.97 -11.33
CA ALA A 71 -4.34 4.01 -10.31
C ALA A 71 -4.59 5.41 -10.91
N VAL A 72 -4.31 5.61 -12.18
CA VAL A 72 -4.67 6.84 -12.89
C VAL A 72 -6.19 7.07 -12.88
N ALA A 73 -6.99 5.99 -12.88
CA ALA A 73 -8.45 6.10 -12.81
C ALA A 73 -8.94 6.74 -11.49
N TRP A 74 -8.17 6.67 -10.41
CA TRP A 74 -8.55 7.30 -9.13
C TRP A 74 -8.54 8.84 -9.20
N LEU A 75 -7.87 9.41 -10.20
CA LEU A 75 -7.73 10.87 -10.33
C LEU A 75 -9.05 11.58 -10.67
N ASP A 76 -10.05 10.86 -11.11
CA ASP A 76 -11.36 11.41 -11.46
C ASP A 76 -12.32 11.51 -10.27
N ASP A 77 -12.04 10.79 -9.17
CA ASP A 77 -12.93 10.70 -8.02
C ASP A 77 -12.18 10.92 -6.71
N ASP A 78 -12.58 11.93 -5.95
CA ASP A 78 -12.00 12.22 -4.63
C ASP A 78 -12.19 11.06 -3.64
N GLY A 79 -13.28 10.30 -3.74
CA GLY A 79 -13.54 9.12 -2.93
C GLY A 79 -12.58 7.96 -3.25
N GLU A 80 -12.13 7.86 -4.50
CA GLU A 80 -11.11 6.89 -4.90
C GLU A 80 -9.70 7.33 -4.47
N LEU A 81 -9.43 8.62 -4.37
CA LEU A 81 -8.18 9.16 -3.84
C LEU A 81 -8.12 9.12 -2.31
N ALA A 82 -9.26 9.10 -1.62
CA ALA A 82 -9.29 9.04 -0.17
C ALA A 82 -8.69 7.72 0.36
N PRO A 83 -7.84 7.76 1.41
CA PRO A 83 -7.36 6.56 2.08
C PRO A 83 -8.51 5.64 2.48
N ARG A 84 -8.29 4.33 2.36
CA ARG A 84 -9.31 3.34 2.72
C ARG A 84 -9.39 3.16 4.22
N GLU A 85 -10.61 3.01 4.73
CA GLU A 85 -10.90 2.76 6.13
C GLU A 85 -10.24 1.46 6.63
N PRO A 86 -9.71 1.41 7.87
CA PRO A 86 -9.00 0.26 8.42
C PRO A 86 -9.78 -1.06 8.32
N HIS A 87 -11.08 -1.02 8.57
CA HIS A 87 -11.94 -2.20 8.50
C HIS A 87 -12.09 -2.77 7.07
N ARG A 88 -11.97 -1.93 6.04
CA ARG A 88 -11.97 -2.37 4.64
C ARG A 88 -10.66 -3.06 4.29
N LEU A 89 -9.54 -2.48 4.75
CA LEU A 89 -8.21 -3.07 4.56
C LEU A 89 -8.11 -4.44 5.24
N ALA A 90 -8.57 -4.55 6.48
CA ALA A 90 -8.59 -5.81 7.23
C ALA A 90 -9.41 -6.89 6.51
N ARG A 91 -10.61 -6.56 6.03
CA ARG A 91 -11.45 -7.51 5.27
C ARG A 91 -10.82 -7.93 3.96
N GLU A 92 -10.20 -6.99 3.24
CA GLU A 92 -9.52 -7.29 1.98
C GLU A 92 -8.35 -8.24 2.21
N VAL A 93 -7.48 -7.94 3.18
CA VAL A 93 -6.33 -8.78 3.54
C VAL A 93 -6.78 -10.18 3.98
N THR A 94 -7.80 -10.28 4.83
CA THR A 94 -8.37 -11.58 5.24
C THR A 94 -8.85 -12.38 4.03
N ALA A 95 -9.56 -11.74 3.10
CA ALA A 95 -10.05 -12.40 1.90
C ALA A 95 -8.92 -12.84 0.96
N LEU A 96 -7.85 -12.06 0.86
CA LEU A 96 -6.67 -12.42 0.07
C LEU A 96 -5.96 -13.64 0.65
N ILE A 97 -5.74 -13.67 1.97
CA ILE A 97 -5.10 -14.80 2.64
C ILE A 97 -5.94 -16.08 2.50
N GLY A 98 -7.27 -15.96 2.57
CA GLY A 98 -8.16 -17.10 2.41
C GLY A 98 -8.25 -17.68 0.98
N ARG A 99 -7.79 -16.92 -0.03
CA ARG A 99 -7.78 -17.34 -1.45
C ARG A 99 -6.47 -17.92 -1.93
N HIS A 100 -5.40 -17.76 -1.15
CA HIS A 100 -4.05 -18.18 -1.53
C HIS A 100 -3.50 -19.13 -0.48
N ASP A 101 -3.29 -20.38 -0.87
CA ASP A 101 -2.70 -21.41 0.01
C ASP A 101 -1.18 -21.20 0.15
N ASP A 102 -0.52 -20.74 -0.91
CA ASP A 102 0.91 -20.42 -0.86
C ASP A 102 1.16 -19.14 -0.07
N ALA A 103 1.96 -19.27 0.98
CA ALA A 103 2.26 -18.17 1.90
C ALA A 103 3.03 -17.03 1.23
N THR A 104 3.90 -17.33 0.27
CA THR A 104 4.70 -16.32 -0.43
C THR A 104 3.82 -15.50 -1.36
N GLU A 105 2.90 -16.16 -2.07
CA GLU A 105 1.94 -15.49 -2.92
C GLU A 105 0.97 -14.64 -2.07
N ALA A 106 0.40 -15.20 -0.99
CA ALA A 106 -0.46 -14.47 -0.06
C ALA A 106 0.24 -13.22 0.48
N ALA A 107 1.49 -13.33 0.94
CA ALA A 107 2.27 -12.21 1.44
C ALA A 107 2.55 -11.16 0.35
N ALA A 108 2.85 -11.57 -0.88
CA ALA A 108 3.01 -10.64 -2.00
C ALA A 108 1.75 -9.82 -2.25
N ARG A 109 0.55 -10.43 -2.16
CA ARG A 109 -0.73 -9.75 -2.27
C ARG A 109 -0.97 -8.78 -1.11
N VAL A 110 -0.65 -9.19 0.12
CA VAL A 110 -0.73 -8.32 1.32
C VAL A 110 0.17 -7.10 1.18
N ARG A 111 1.45 -7.28 0.75
CA ARG A 111 2.36 -6.15 0.48
C ARG A 111 1.83 -5.23 -0.63
N ALA A 112 1.18 -5.80 -1.65
CA ALA A 112 0.57 -5.01 -2.72
C ALA A 112 -0.58 -4.12 -2.23
N VAL A 113 -1.37 -4.56 -1.23
CA VAL A 113 -2.39 -3.73 -0.56
C VAL A 113 -1.73 -2.53 0.11
N ARG A 114 -0.68 -2.75 0.92
CA ARG A 114 0.05 -1.65 1.58
C ARG A 114 0.62 -0.67 0.55
N THR A 115 1.31 -1.16 -0.47
CA THR A 115 1.91 -0.31 -1.51
C THR A 115 0.85 0.51 -2.23
N ARG A 116 -0.31 -0.08 -2.53
CA ARG A 116 -1.44 0.61 -3.15
C ARG A 116 -1.95 1.75 -2.26
N GLU A 117 -2.13 1.51 -0.97
CA GLU A 117 -2.61 2.54 -0.05
C GLU A 117 -1.57 3.65 0.17
N LEU A 118 -0.28 3.32 0.24
CA LEU A 118 0.78 4.34 0.26
C LEU A 118 0.76 5.21 -1.01
N THR A 119 0.52 4.60 -2.18
CA THR A 119 0.37 5.35 -3.43
C THR A 119 -0.83 6.29 -3.37
N ARG A 120 -1.96 5.80 -2.86
CA ARG A 120 -3.19 6.59 -2.66
C ARG A 120 -2.94 7.79 -1.73
N CYS A 121 -2.33 7.54 -0.57
CA CYS A 121 -1.96 8.59 0.38
C CYS A 121 -1.06 9.65 -0.27
N ALA A 122 -0.03 9.24 -1.01
CA ALA A 122 0.90 10.17 -1.66
C ALA A 122 0.24 11.00 -2.76
N MET A 123 -0.65 10.40 -3.55
CA MET A 123 -1.43 11.12 -4.56
C MET A 123 -2.37 12.14 -3.91
N SER A 124 -3.10 11.74 -2.87
CA SER A 124 -3.98 12.63 -2.11
C SER A 124 -3.20 13.78 -1.46
N ASP A 125 -2.04 13.48 -0.84
CA ASP A 125 -1.17 14.44 -0.17
C ASP A 125 -0.64 15.51 -1.15
N LEU A 126 -0.15 15.09 -2.31
CA LEU A 126 0.36 16.01 -3.34
C LEU A 126 -0.74 16.95 -3.88
N LEU A 127 -1.97 16.49 -3.91
CA LEU A 127 -3.13 17.27 -4.35
C LEU A 127 -3.73 18.17 -3.27
N GLY A 128 -3.08 18.27 -2.09
CA GLY A 128 -3.57 19.06 -0.98
C GLY A 128 -4.67 18.37 -0.17
N GLY A 129 -4.75 17.05 -0.26
CA GLY A 129 -5.66 16.23 0.53
C GLY A 129 -5.41 16.35 2.03
N VAL A 130 -6.46 16.11 2.80
CA VAL A 130 -6.54 16.40 4.24
C VAL A 130 -5.76 15.37 5.06
N ASP A 131 -5.00 15.86 6.04
CA ASP A 131 -4.52 15.07 7.17
C ASP A 131 -5.68 14.33 7.89
N PRO A 132 -5.46 13.10 8.39
CA PRO A 132 -4.16 12.65 8.90
C PRO A 132 -3.51 11.54 8.05
N ARG A 133 -2.56 11.92 7.20
CA ARG A 133 -1.79 10.94 6.39
C ARG A 133 -1.04 9.91 7.24
N GLY A 134 -0.53 10.32 8.41
CA GLY A 134 0.16 9.43 9.33
C GLY A 134 -0.71 8.29 9.82
N HIS A 135 -1.99 8.54 10.07
CA HIS A 135 -2.97 7.51 10.40
C HIS A 135 -3.21 6.55 9.24
N ALA A 136 -3.42 7.07 8.03
CA ALA A 136 -3.66 6.22 6.86
C ALA A 136 -2.46 5.33 6.51
N ILE A 137 -1.23 5.85 6.66
CA ILE A 137 0.00 5.07 6.49
C ILE A 137 0.11 3.99 7.57
N ALA A 138 -0.24 4.32 8.83
CA ALA A 138 -0.26 3.35 9.92
C ALA A 138 -1.31 2.26 9.68
N ASP A 139 -2.53 2.61 9.23
CA ASP A 139 -3.60 1.66 8.89
C ASP A 139 -3.18 0.68 7.79
N ALA A 140 -2.53 1.18 6.74
CA ALA A 140 -1.99 0.34 5.67
C ALA A 140 -0.87 -0.59 6.18
N THR A 141 -0.07 -0.12 7.14
CA THR A 141 0.99 -0.90 7.78
C THR A 141 0.41 -1.95 8.72
N ASP A 142 -0.61 -1.61 9.53
CA ASP A 142 -1.38 -2.54 10.35
C ASP A 142 -1.91 -3.69 9.51
N ALA A 143 -2.57 -3.37 8.38
CA ALA A 143 -3.12 -4.39 7.48
C ALA A 143 -2.03 -5.35 6.95
N ALA A 144 -0.85 -4.83 6.62
CA ALA A 144 0.26 -5.65 6.15
C ALA A 144 0.84 -6.54 7.25
N ILE A 145 1.10 -5.98 8.45
CA ILE A 145 1.67 -6.73 9.58
C ILE A 145 0.70 -7.80 10.06
N LEU A 146 -0.58 -7.46 10.25
CA LEU A 146 -1.60 -8.42 10.67
C LEU A 146 -1.83 -9.52 9.62
N GLY A 147 -1.76 -9.16 8.34
CA GLY A 147 -1.80 -10.13 7.25
C GLY A 147 -0.63 -11.10 7.28
N ALA A 148 0.59 -10.59 7.43
CA ALA A 148 1.79 -11.42 7.55
C ALA A 148 1.75 -12.30 8.82
N LEU A 149 1.23 -11.77 9.95
CA LEU A 149 1.04 -12.52 11.18
C LEU A 149 0.07 -13.70 10.97
N ALA A 150 -1.08 -13.45 10.35
CA ALA A 150 -2.06 -14.49 10.07
C ALA A 150 -1.50 -15.61 9.16
N ILE A 151 -0.68 -15.25 8.17
CA ILE A 151 0.01 -16.24 7.32
C ILE A 151 1.00 -17.07 8.15
N ALA A 152 1.85 -16.40 8.95
CA ALA A 152 2.86 -17.06 9.76
C ALA A 152 2.24 -17.99 10.83
N GLN A 153 1.17 -17.55 11.49
CA GLN A 153 0.41 -18.37 12.45
C GLN A 153 -0.20 -19.59 11.77
N ARG A 154 -0.79 -19.44 10.58
CA ARG A 154 -1.34 -20.56 9.80
C ARG A 154 -0.25 -21.61 9.49
N GLU A 155 0.93 -21.18 9.01
CA GLU A 155 2.04 -22.10 8.72
C GLU A 155 2.53 -22.82 9.98
N GLU A 156 2.66 -22.10 11.10
CA GLU A 156 3.14 -22.69 12.36
C GLU A 156 2.10 -23.66 12.95
N THR A 157 0.80 -23.34 12.88
CA THR A 157 -0.28 -24.24 13.28
C THR A 157 -0.33 -25.50 12.41
N GLN A 158 -0.12 -25.36 11.10
CA GLN A 158 -0.02 -26.53 10.21
C GLN A 158 1.19 -27.42 10.53
N ARG A 159 2.30 -26.83 10.90
CA ARG A 159 3.53 -27.55 11.26
C ARG A 159 3.35 -28.43 12.49
N TRP A 160 2.62 -27.93 13.50
CA TRP A 160 2.48 -28.64 14.78
C TRP A 160 1.13 -29.37 14.95
N GLY A 161 0.17 -29.12 14.06
CA GLY A 161 -1.19 -29.63 14.15
C GLY A 161 -2.07 -28.90 15.17
N GLU A 162 -1.51 -27.92 15.89
CA GLU A 162 -2.18 -27.12 16.92
C GLU A 162 -1.54 -25.74 17.06
N GLU A 163 -2.29 -24.79 17.60
CA GLU A 163 -1.78 -23.49 17.99
C GLU A 163 -1.08 -23.58 19.35
N ARG A 164 0.19 -23.11 19.43
CA ARG A 164 1.02 -23.18 20.65
C ARG A 164 1.27 -21.83 21.28
N ALA A 165 1.18 -20.76 20.49
CA ALA A 165 1.41 -19.40 20.98
C ALA A 165 0.41 -18.44 20.35
N ALA A 166 -0.28 -17.66 21.18
CA ALA A 166 -0.94 -16.45 20.75
C ALA A 166 0.10 -15.32 20.68
N VAL A 167 0.24 -14.67 19.53
CA VAL A 167 1.23 -13.60 19.32
C VAL A 167 0.52 -12.30 19.02
N VAL A 168 0.94 -11.22 19.68
CA VAL A 168 0.46 -9.87 19.44
C VAL A 168 1.64 -8.93 19.23
N PHE A 169 1.47 -7.94 18.34
CA PHE A 169 2.43 -6.86 18.16
C PHE A 169 1.94 -5.57 18.84
N VAL A 170 2.82 -4.96 19.60
CA VAL A 170 2.61 -3.63 20.19
C VAL A 170 3.39 -2.64 19.33
N ALA A 171 2.68 -1.76 18.66
CA ALA A 171 3.28 -0.70 17.83
C ALA A 171 3.96 0.35 18.72
N MET A 172 5.16 0.77 18.33
CA MET A 172 6.00 1.70 19.07
C MET A 172 6.34 2.94 18.24
N GLY A 173 6.94 3.93 18.88
CA GLY A 173 7.46 5.13 18.22
C GLY A 173 6.40 5.87 17.38
N ARG A 174 6.80 6.31 16.19
CA ARG A 174 5.89 7.00 15.25
C ARG A 174 4.76 6.11 14.76
N TYR A 175 5.04 4.82 14.61
CA TYR A 175 4.03 3.86 14.22
C TYR A 175 2.96 3.70 15.30
N GLY A 176 3.37 3.53 16.57
CA GLY A 176 2.44 3.47 17.70
C GLY A 176 1.67 4.77 17.94
N GLY A 177 2.29 5.93 17.70
CA GLY A 177 1.66 7.25 17.74
C GLY A 177 0.80 7.58 16.53
N ARG A 178 0.78 6.71 15.50
CA ARG A 178 0.10 6.94 14.22
C ARG A 178 0.59 8.21 13.49
N GLU A 179 1.89 8.51 13.64
CA GLU A 179 2.59 9.66 13.06
C GLU A 179 3.57 9.21 11.95
N CYS A 180 3.20 8.15 11.22
CA CYS A 180 4.02 7.58 10.17
C CYS A 180 4.23 8.55 9.01
N SER A 181 5.43 8.51 8.43
CA SER A 181 5.74 9.07 7.12
C SER A 181 5.97 7.94 6.11
N TYR A 182 6.13 8.28 4.83
CA TYR A 182 6.38 7.29 3.77
C TYR A 182 7.67 6.49 3.98
N ALA A 183 8.64 7.04 4.69
CA ALA A 183 9.92 6.42 5.01
C ALA A 183 10.02 5.92 6.47
N SER A 184 8.90 5.93 7.21
CA SER A 184 8.91 5.44 8.60
C SER A 184 9.04 3.92 8.65
N ASP A 185 9.88 3.46 9.56
CA ASP A 185 9.91 2.06 9.98
C ASP A 185 8.69 1.74 10.84
N ALA A 186 8.35 0.45 10.91
CA ALA A 186 7.30 -0.07 11.76
C ALA A 186 7.91 -0.74 13.00
N ASP A 187 8.26 0.06 14.00
CA ASP A 187 8.79 -0.44 15.26
C ASP A 187 7.71 -1.18 16.04
N VAL A 188 7.96 -2.45 16.35
CA VAL A 188 7.04 -3.29 17.13
C VAL A 188 7.75 -4.10 18.18
N ILE A 189 7.06 -4.35 19.31
CA ILE A 189 7.41 -5.35 20.29
C ILE A 189 6.44 -6.52 20.12
N ALA A 190 6.97 -7.73 20.01
CA ALA A 190 6.18 -8.94 19.97
C ALA A 190 6.01 -9.48 21.40
N LEU A 191 4.77 -9.76 21.78
CA LEU A 191 4.42 -10.45 23.03
C LEU A 191 3.76 -11.77 22.67
N HIS A 192 3.87 -12.77 23.54
CA HIS A 192 3.20 -14.05 23.35
C HIS A 192 2.64 -14.58 24.66
N GLU A 193 1.69 -15.49 24.52
CA GLU A 193 1.09 -16.28 25.58
C GLU A 193 1.00 -17.73 25.11
N ALA A 194 1.25 -18.68 26.01
CA ALA A 194 1.10 -20.09 25.73
C ALA A 194 -0.38 -20.46 25.61
N VAL A 195 -0.74 -21.18 24.54
CA VAL A 195 -2.10 -21.65 24.26
C VAL A 195 -2.10 -23.13 23.88
N GLY A 196 -3.26 -23.75 23.73
CA GLY A 196 -3.41 -25.15 23.30
C GLY A 196 -2.80 -26.18 24.24
N GLY A 197 -2.47 -25.82 25.47
CA GLY A 197 -1.80 -26.71 26.41
C GLY A 197 -0.28 -26.80 26.24
N ALA A 198 0.30 -25.95 25.39
CA ALA A 198 1.76 -25.87 25.20
C ALA A 198 2.47 -25.36 26.48
N THR A 199 3.66 -25.84 26.71
CA THR A 199 4.55 -25.29 27.73
C THR A 199 5.06 -23.89 27.32
N GLU A 200 5.49 -23.10 28.28
CA GLU A 200 6.06 -21.77 28.00
C GLU A 200 7.26 -21.84 27.03
N ALA A 201 8.10 -22.86 27.14
CA ALA A 201 9.24 -23.08 26.25
C ALA A 201 8.82 -23.38 24.80
N GLU A 202 7.78 -24.18 24.62
CA GLU A 202 7.19 -24.47 23.28
C GLU A 202 6.52 -23.25 22.68
N ALA A 203 5.77 -22.49 23.50
CA ALA A 203 5.13 -21.25 23.07
C ALA A 203 6.17 -20.19 22.67
N ALA A 204 7.23 -20.01 23.45
CA ALA A 204 8.33 -19.08 23.13
C ALA A 204 9.04 -19.46 21.82
N ALA A 205 9.30 -20.76 21.59
CA ALA A 205 9.88 -21.25 20.35
C ALA A 205 8.96 -20.99 19.15
N SER A 206 7.66 -21.30 19.28
CA SER A 206 6.65 -21.05 18.25
C SER A 206 6.49 -19.56 17.95
N ALA A 207 6.39 -18.72 18.98
CA ALA A 207 6.31 -17.28 18.83
C ALA A 207 7.54 -16.70 18.10
N THR A 208 8.74 -17.19 18.45
CA THR A 208 9.99 -16.79 17.78
C THR A 208 9.95 -17.15 16.29
N ALA A 209 9.48 -18.36 15.96
CA ALA A 209 9.32 -18.79 14.56
C ALA A 209 8.32 -17.90 13.81
N ILE A 210 7.16 -17.60 14.41
CA ILE A 210 6.13 -16.72 13.84
C ILE A 210 6.71 -15.32 13.59
N VAL A 211 7.37 -14.69 14.56
CA VAL A 211 7.93 -13.34 14.43
C VAL A 211 8.99 -13.29 13.32
N ASN A 212 9.89 -14.28 13.26
CA ASN A 212 10.89 -14.35 12.21
C ASN A 212 10.24 -14.55 10.82
N ARG A 213 9.17 -15.36 10.76
CA ARG A 213 8.42 -15.55 9.52
C ARG A 213 7.74 -14.26 9.06
N VAL A 214 7.10 -13.51 9.96
CA VAL A 214 6.52 -12.19 9.66
C VAL A 214 7.56 -11.26 9.05
N LYS A 215 8.76 -11.15 9.65
CA LYS A 215 9.85 -10.34 9.10
C LYS A 215 10.28 -10.75 7.69
N ASN A 216 10.22 -12.04 7.38
CA ASN A 216 10.60 -12.55 6.04
C ASN A 216 9.48 -12.38 5.01
N LEU A 217 8.24 -12.21 5.44
CA LEU A 217 7.08 -12.01 4.58
C LEU A 217 6.86 -10.53 4.20
N LEU A 218 7.35 -9.59 5.00
CA LEU A 218 7.25 -8.14 4.80
C LEU A 218 8.49 -7.57 4.15
#